data_ec57045637c605eb01dcf13945d92649
#
_entry.id   ec57045637c605eb01dcf13945d92649
#
_cell.length_a   1.000
_cell.length_b   1.000
_cell.length_c   1.000
_cell.angle_alpha   90.00
_cell.angle_beta   90.00
_cell.angle_gamma   90.00
#
_symmetry.space_group_name_H-M   'P 1'
#
loop_
_entity.id
_entity.type
_entity.pdbx_description
1 polymer ?
#
loop_
_entity_poly.entity_id
_entity_poly.type
_entity_poly.pdbx_seq_one_letter_code
_entity_poly.pdbx_strand_id
1 'polypeptide(L)'
;MAAVTGQGDVTLTEGPPAQSLVVQTGDQTRIFQNDFTVGRQGSLILSDERASSHHALFQFAHGLWYVQDLDSTNGTWLNGRRIYQSQRLKKSDKVRIGQTTMVVVAA
;
A
#
# COMPACT_ATOMS: atom_id res chain seq x y z
N MET A 1 -23.92 13.88 17.05
CA MET A 1 -23.99 14.15 16.97
C MET A 1 -23.76 14.04 16.79
N ALA A 2 -23.52 13.58 16.67
CA ALA A 2 -23.36 13.60 16.48
C ALA A 2 -23.05 13.35 16.17
N ALA A 3 -22.93 13.12 16.01
CA ALA A 3 -22.84 13.19 15.85
C ALA A 3 -22.64 13.00 15.64
N VAL A 4 -22.48 12.85 15.47
CA VAL A 4 -22.49 13.08 15.45
C VAL A 4 -22.42 12.85 15.31
N THR A 5 -22.30 12.51 15.19
CA THR A 5 -22.39 12.66 15.22
C THR A 5 -22.30 12.44 15.26
N GLY A 6 -22.07 12.15 15.32
CA GLY A 6 -22.16 12.33 15.36
C GLY A 6 -21.79 12.01 15.36
N GLN A 7 -21.55 11.75 15.35
CA GLN A 7 -21.18 11.94 15.55
C GLN A 7 -20.68 11.85 15.60
N GLY A 8 -20.50 11.63 15.80
CA GLY A 8 -20.03 11.80 15.79
C GLY A 8 -19.26 11.80 15.75
N ASP A 9 -19.03 11.79 15.81
CA ASP A 9 -18.31 11.91 15.83
C ASP A 9 -17.57 11.85 15.74
N VAL A 10 -17.53 11.76 15.75
CA VAL A 10 -16.81 11.74 15.63
C VAL A 10 -15.89 11.74 15.44
N THR A 11 -15.77 11.42 15.39
CA THR A 11 -15.03 11.46 15.18
C THR A 11 -14.07 11.52 14.92
N LEU A 12 -13.81 11.28 14.83
CA LEU A 12 -13.05 11.43 14.51
C LEU A 12 -12.12 11.60 14.22
N THR A 13 -12.18 10.67 13.73
CA THR A 13 -11.29 11.40 12.94
C THR A 13 -9.82 11.55 13.29
N GLU A 14 -9.37 10.82 14.13
CA GLU A 14 -8.00 10.94 14.57
C GLU A 14 -7.00 10.27 13.68
N GLY A 15 -7.35 9.62 12.67
CA GLY A 15 -6.45 8.97 11.77
C GLY A 15 -7.23 8.28 10.67
N PRO A 16 -6.56 7.53 9.79
CA PRO A 16 -7.27 6.83 8.72
C PRO A 16 -8.21 5.76 9.27
N PRO A 17 -9.26 5.40 8.53
CA PRO A 17 -10.11 4.27 8.92
C PRO A 17 -9.29 3.02 9.17
N ALA A 18 -9.79 2.14 10.06
CA ALA A 18 -9.06 0.95 10.47
C ALA A 18 -8.70 0.02 9.32
N GLN A 19 -9.42 0.08 8.21
CA GLN A 19 -9.17 -0.77 7.05
C GLN A 19 -8.20 -0.18 6.04
N SER A 20 -7.67 1.00 6.32
CA SER A 20 -6.81 1.69 5.38
C SER A 20 -5.40 1.13 5.41
N LEU A 21 -4.76 1.15 4.25
CA LEU A 21 -3.32 0.95 4.14
C LEU A 21 -2.68 2.32 4.02
N VAL A 22 -1.71 2.60 4.87
CA VAL A 22 -0.97 3.86 4.83
C VAL A 22 0.47 3.52 4.47
N VAL A 23 0.95 4.10 3.38
CA VAL A 23 2.32 3.88 2.93
C VAL A 23 3.03 5.22 2.79
N GLN A 24 4.32 5.20 3.04
CA GLN A 24 5.18 6.36 2.88
C GLN A 24 6.25 6.05 1.85
N THR A 25 6.38 6.95 0.88
CA THR A 25 7.38 6.87 -0.18
C THR A 25 8.13 8.19 -0.19
N GLY A 26 9.40 8.16 0.23
CA GLY A 26 10.14 9.38 0.43
C GLY A 26 9.49 10.23 1.51
N ASP A 27 9.11 11.46 1.20
CA ASP A 27 8.43 12.34 2.14
C ASP A 27 6.92 12.43 1.89
N GLN A 28 6.39 11.56 1.04
CA GLN A 28 4.96 11.52 0.73
C GLN A 28 4.28 10.36 1.45
N THR A 29 3.12 10.64 2.02
CA THR A 29 2.28 9.63 2.66
C THR A 29 1.01 9.48 1.85
N ARG A 30 0.63 8.23 1.57
CA ARG A 30 -0.58 7.92 0.81
C ARG A 30 -1.45 6.97 1.62
N ILE A 31 -2.75 7.17 1.52
CA ILE A 31 -3.74 6.37 2.23
C ILE A 31 -4.66 5.72 1.21
N PHE A 32 -4.81 4.39 1.31
CA PHE A 32 -5.66 3.63 0.39
C PHE A 32 -6.71 2.86 1.17
N GLN A 33 -7.94 2.89 0.69
CA GLN A 33 -9.05 2.16 1.28
C GLN A 33 -9.55 1.03 0.37
N ASN A 34 -9.04 0.97 -0.85
CA ASN A 34 -9.40 -0.03 -1.85
C ASN A 34 -8.16 -0.59 -2.48
N ASP A 35 -8.28 -1.74 -3.12
CA ASP A 35 -7.20 -2.34 -3.88
C ASP A 35 -6.62 -1.34 -4.87
N PHE A 36 -5.31 -1.43 -5.09
CA PHE A 36 -4.65 -0.56 -6.06
C PHE A 36 -3.44 -1.25 -6.65
N THR A 37 -3.07 -0.84 -7.85
CA THR A 37 -1.86 -1.32 -8.50
C THR A 37 -0.80 -0.23 -8.46
N VAL A 38 0.45 -0.67 -8.45
CA VAL A 38 1.62 0.22 -8.43
C VAL A 38 2.46 -0.11 -9.64
N GLY A 39 2.97 0.90 -10.31
CA GLY A 39 3.82 0.73 -11.47
C GLY A 39 3.90 2.02 -12.26
N ARG A 40 4.57 1.96 -13.42
CA ARG A 40 4.68 3.14 -14.27
C ARG A 40 3.34 3.58 -14.84
N GLN A 41 2.36 2.67 -14.88
CA GLN A 41 1.00 2.93 -15.36
C GLN A 41 -0.06 2.43 -14.39
N GLY A 42 0.31 2.16 -13.15
CA GLY A 42 -0.64 1.68 -12.15
C GLY A 42 -1.51 2.79 -11.57
N SER A 43 -2.40 2.43 -10.64
CA SER A 43 -3.21 3.40 -9.91
C SER A 43 -2.32 4.36 -9.13
N LEU A 44 -1.27 3.84 -8.52
CA LEU A 44 -0.19 4.64 -7.97
C LEU A 44 0.96 4.60 -8.96
N ILE A 45 1.25 5.75 -9.55
CA ILE A 45 2.26 5.84 -10.60
C ILE A 45 3.63 6.08 -9.98
N LEU A 46 4.60 5.24 -10.37
CA LEU A 46 6.00 5.40 -10.01
C LEU A 46 6.80 5.87 -11.21
N SER A 47 7.56 6.94 -11.03
CA SER A 47 8.52 7.41 -12.02
C SER A 47 9.84 6.67 -11.80
N ASP A 48 9.83 5.37 -12.05
CA ASP A 48 10.95 4.48 -11.77
C ASP A 48 11.12 3.56 -12.97
N GLU A 49 12.24 3.72 -13.68
CA GLU A 49 12.48 2.96 -14.91
C GLU A 49 12.57 1.46 -14.68
N ARG A 50 12.87 1.04 -13.46
CA ARG A 50 12.96 -0.38 -13.12
C ARG A 50 11.62 -0.97 -12.72
N ALA A 51 10.60 -0.14 -12.57
CA ALA A 51 9.25 -0.63 -12.32
C ALA A 51 8.59 -1.03 -13.63
N SER A 52 7.86 -2.12 -13.61
CA SER A 52 7.01 -2.52 -14.74
C SER A 52 5.79 -1.63 -14.81
N SER A 53 5.09 -1.64 -15.95
CA SER A 53 3.90 -0.80 -16.13
C SER A 53 2.85 -1.07 -15.06
N HIS A 54 2.56 -2.36 -14.82
CA HIS A 54 1.70 -2.82 -13.73
C HIS A 54 2.55 -3.80 -12.93
N HIS A 55 3.15 -3.33 -11.84
CA HIS A 55 4.22 -4.04 -11.18
C HIS A 55 3.72 -4.89 -10.02
N ALA A 56 2.89 -4.34 -9.18
CA ALA A 56 2.39 -5.03 -8.00
C ALA A 56 0.95 -4.64 -7.70
N LEU A 57 0.22 -5.56 -7.09
CA LEU A 57 -1.16 -5.34 -6.65
C LEU A 57 -1.17 -5.32 -5.12
N PHE A 58 -1.76 -4.29 -4.57
CA PHE A 58 -2.02 -4.19 -3.13
C PHE A 58 -3.51 -4.43 -2.94
N GLN A 59 -3.85 -5.42 -2.13
CA GLN A 59 -5.20 -5.94 -2.06
C GLN A 59 -5.65 -6.12 -0.61
N PHE A 60 -6.87 -5.65 -0.33
CA PHE A 60 -7.51 -5.86 0.96
C PHE A 60 -8.43 -7.07 0.86
N ALA A 61 -8.19 -8.07 1.69
CA ALA A 61 -8.98 -9.29 1.68
C ALA A 61 -9.02 -9.87 3.08
N HIS A 62 -10.21 -10.31 3.50
CA HIS A 62 -10.40 -10.95 4.80
C HIS A 62 -9.87 -10.12 5.97
N GLY A 63 -10.04 -8.80 5.87
CA GLY A 63 -9.63 -7.88 6.94
C GLY A 63 -8.15 -7.54 6.96
N LEU A 64 -7.37 -8.00 5.99
CA LEU A 64 -5.92 -7.80 5.96
C LEU A 64 -5.48 -7.27 4.60
N TRP A 65 -4.33 -6.61 4.60
CA TRP A 65 -3.71 -6.13 3.36
C TRP A 65 -2.62 -7.09 2.90
N TYR A 66 -2.55 -7.28 1.58
CA TYR A 66 -1.58 -8.15 0.92
C TYR A 66 -0.93 -7.43 -0.24
N VAL A 67 0.27 -7.84 -0.58
CA VAL A 67 0.97 -7.40 -1.79
C VAL A 67 1.30 -8.61 -2.65
N GLN A 68 1.14 -8.45 -3.97
CA GLN A 68 1.39 -9.49 -4.95
C GLN A 68 2.15 -8.90 -6.13
N ASP A 69 3.16 -9.63 -6.60
CA ASP A 69 3.89 -9.24 -7.79
C ASP A 69 3.07 -9.61 -9.03
N LEU A 70 3.02 -8.73 -10.02
CA LEU A 70 2.24 -8.93 -11.25
C LEU A 70 3.19 -9.28 -12.42
N ASP A 71 3.97 -10.34 -12.25
CA ASP A 71 4.92 -10.79 -13.28
C ASP A 71 5.88 -9.67 -13.69
N SER A 72 6.34 -8.92 -12.73
CA SER A 72 7.23 -7.80 -13.00
C SER A 72 8.60 -8.31 -13.49
N THR A 73 9.29 -7.48 -14.24
CA THR A 73 10.61 -7.83 -14.76
C THR A 73 11.65 -7.96 -13.65
N ASN A 74 11.62 -7.02 -12.71
CA ASN A 74 12.66 -6.93 -11.68
C ASN A 74 12.23 -7.44 -10.30
N GLY A 75 10.97 -7.86 -10.18
CA GLY A 75 10.46 -8.42 -8.94
C GLY A 75 9.94 -7.38 -7.96
N THR A 76 9.15 -7.85 -7.01
CA THR A 76 8.67 -7.09 -5.87
C THR A 76 9.36 -7.69 -4.64
N TRP A 77 9.86 -6.84 -3.76
CA TRP A 77 10.67 -7.27 -2.62
C TRP A 77 10.01 -6.82 -1.34
N LEU A 78 9.86 -7.73 -0.41
CA LEU A 78 9.28 -7.44 0.91
C LEU A 78 10.34 -7.67 1.97
N ASN A 79 10.74 -6.61 2.64
CA ASN A 79 11.78 -6.66 3.69
C ASN A 79 13.06 -7.33 3.19
N GLY A 80 13.45 -7.02 1.94
CA GLY A 80 14.68 -7.53 1.35
C GLY A 80 14.59 -8.89 0.70
N ARG A 81 13.39 -9.49 0.67
CA ARG A 81 13.19 -10.79 0.03
C ARG A 81 12.24 -10.65 -1.15
N ARG A 82 12.62 -11.22 -2.28
CA ARG A 82 11.74 -11.24 -3.44
C ARG A 82 10.54 -12.13 -3.15
N ILE A 83 9.34 -11.64 -3.48
CA ILE A 83 8.12 -12.41 -3.27
C ILE A 83 7.69 -13.05 -4.59
N TYR A 84 7.17 -14.28 -4.49
CA TYR A 84 6.64 -15.04 -5.62
C TYR A 84 5.18 -15.39 -5.41
N GLN A 85 4.65 -15.06 -4.24
CA GLN A 85 3.26 -15.30 -3.87
C GLN A 85 2.77 -14.06 -3.14
N SER A 86 1.46 -13.94 -3.04
CA SER A 86 0.84 -12.89 -2.23
C SER A 86 1.34 -12.98 -0.78
N GLN A 87 1.73 -11.85 -0.22
CA GLN A 87 2.25 -11.76 1.14
C GLN A 87 1.47 -10.75 1.95
N ARG A 88 1.17 -11.10 3.19
CA ARG A 88 0.50 -10.19 4.11
C ARG A 88 1.42 -9.02 4.47
N LEU A 89 0.83 -7.83 4.51
CA LEU A 89 1.53 -6.62 4.92
C LEU A 89 1.25 -6.31 6.38
N LYS A 90 2.27 -5.83 7.06
CA LYS A 90 2.19 -5.40 8.45
C LYS A 90 2.86 -4.04 8.59
N LYS A 91 2.55 -3.36 9.68
CA LYS A 91 3.20 -2.09 10.01
C LYS A 91 4.72 -2.28 9.99
N SER A 92 5.39 -1.30 9.43
CA SER A 92 6.86 -1.22 9.29
C SER A 92 7.44 -2.09 8.18
N ASP A 93 6.61 -2.84 7.46
CA ASP A 93 7.10 -3.60 6.30
C ASP A 93 7.60 -2.62 5.22
N LYS A 94 8.62 -3.06 4.51
CA LYS A 94 9.20 -2.29 3.41
C LYS A 94 8.99 -3.05 2.12
N VAL A 95 8.31 -2.42 1.17
CA VAL A 95 8.05 -2.99 -0.14
C VAL A 95 8.91 -2.23 -1.14
N ARG A 96 9.78 -2.94 -1.84
CA ARG A 96 10.62 -2.33 -2.86
C ARG A 96 10.17 -2.75 -4.25
N ILE A 97 9.97 -1.77 -5.09
CA ILE A 97 9.59 -1.92 -6.49
C ILE A 97 10.58 -1.10 -7.30
N GLY A 98 11.39 -1.77 -8.11
CA GLY A 98 12.51 -1.09 -8.78
C GLY A 98 13.48 -0.55 -7.76
N GLN A 99 13.73 0.75 -7.79
CA GLN A 99 14.57 1.43 -6.81
C GLN A 99 13.76 2.16 -5.75
N THR A 100 12.44 2.04 -5.81
CA THR A 100 11.54 2.76 -4.91
C THR A 100 11.15 1.87 -3.75
N THR A 101 11.34 2.38 -2.53
CA THR A 101 10.93 1.68 -1.31
C THR A 101 9.72 2.39 -0.70
N MET A 102 8.69 1.61 -0.43
CA MET A 102 7.50 2.08 0.27
C MET A 102 7.46 1.45 1.64
N VAL A 103 7.25 2.26 2.65
CA VAL A 103 7.17 1.80 4.04
C VAL A 103 5.71 1.76 4.46
N VAL A 104 5.27 0.62 4.99
CA VAL A 104 3.91 0.49 5.51
C VAL A 104 3.87 1.16 6.88
N VAL A 105 3.12 2.25 6.96
CA VAL A 105 2.97 3.01 8.21
C VAL A 105 1.84 2.40 9.05
N ALA A 106 0.80 1.94 8.39
CA ALA A 106 -0.33 1.26 9.03
C ALA A 106 -1.00 0.33 8.03
N ALA A 107 -1.47 -0.79 8.53
CA ALA A 107 -2.16 -1.78 7.71
C ALA A 107 -3.30 -2.45 8.47
#